data_5ef68ea0558c9401819b745c968416b4
#
_entry.id   5ef68ea0558c9401819b745c968416b4
#
_cell.length_a   1.000
_cell.length_b   1.000
_cell.length_c   1.000
_cell.angle_alpha   90.00
_cell.angle_beta   90.00
_cell.angle_gamma   90.00
#
_symmetry.space_group_name_H-M   'P 1'
#
loop_
_entity.id
_entity.type
_entity.pdbx_description
1 polymer ?
#
loop_
_entity_poly.entity_id
_entity_poly.type
_entity_poly.pdbx_seq_one_letter_code
_entity_poly.pdbx_strand_id
1 'polypeptide(L)'
;MTVLISPSTLAESIHAGKKQTVLAAFWAPIEGAGRTVFCSEHIPTSIFCDPALELSGVPSSEDGRNPLPPLNVLARSFRTWGLNTDREIVFYDQGRGLFAARAWWILRWAGMPNVRILDGGFQKWEDHELGHAGGPGNFPHFCNVRPNPGQLSVATIEDVKAHQGILIDSRDEQRFAGRSEKLDLKAGHIPGAININAKSLLEDDFTFKSPEEIRQIFADKGVTSGENVIVYSGSGNHSSQLLAGMEHAGLTGASHYFAGWSQWSANPENPIEA
;
A
#
# COMPACT_ATOMS: atom_id res chain seq x y z
N MET A 1 -12.43 -1.96 12.38
CA MET A 1 -12.41 -2.92 11.25
C MET A 1 -11.03 -3.52 11.15
N THR A 2 -10.90 -4.81 10.84
CA THR A 2 -9.60 -5.44 10.64
C THR A 2 -9.04 -5.07 9.27
N VAL A 3 -7.77 -4.69 9.20
CA VAL A 3 -7.07 -4.35 7.96
C VAL A 3 -6.89 -5.59 7.07
N LEU A 4 -6.70 -6.74 7.69
CA LEU A 4 -6.33 -7.99 7.03
C LEU A 4 -7.51 -8.96 6.92
N ILE A 5 -7.48 -9.82 5.90
CA ILE A 5 -8.34 -10.99 5.75
C ILE A 5 -7.48 -12.21 5.44
N SER A 6 -7.73 -13.35 6.10
CA SER A 6 -7.00 -14.58 5.81
C SER A 6 -7.48 -15.24 4.51
N PRO A 7 -6.63 -16.06 3.84
CA PRO A 7 -7.04 -16.81 2.66
C PRO A 7 -8.28 -17.69 2.88
N SER A 8 -8.34 -18.40 4.01
CA SER A 8 -9.49 -19.24 4.35
C SER A 8 -10.80 -18.45 4.48
N THR A 9 -10.74 -17.30 5.20
CA THR A 9 -11.91 -16.42 5.36
C THR A 9 -12.39 -15.85 4.02
N LEU A 10 -11.46 -15.46 3.13
CA LEU A 10 -11.81 -14.98 1.80
C LEU A 10 -12.42 -16.11 0.96
N ALA A 11 -11.85 -17.31 0.99
CA ALA A 11 -12.38 -18.46 0.27
C ALA A 11 -13.81 -18.81 0.73
N GLU A 12 -14.05 -18.87 2.03
CA GLU A 12 -15.39 -19.09 2.60
C GLU A 12 -16.38 -18.01 2.14
N SER A 13 -15.95 -16.74 2.10
CA SER A 13 -16.81 -15.64 1.67
C SER A 13 -17.16 -15.72 0.17
N ILE A 14 -16.20 -16.13 -0.69
CA ILE A 14 -16.42 -16.38 -2.11
C ILE A 14 -17.42 -17.54 -2.29
N HIS A 15 -17.21 -18.67 -1.61
CA HIS A 15 -18.11 -19.82 -1.68
C HIS A 15 -19.53 -19.49 -1.20
N ALA A 16 -19.64 -18.67 -0.17
CA ALA A 16 -20.94 -18.23 0.36
C ALA A 16 -21.62 -17.16 -0.50
N GLY A 17 -21.00 -16.71 -1.59
CA GLY A 17 -21.54 -15.66 -2.47
C GLY A 17 -21.69 -14.30 -1.77
N LYS A 18 -20.85 -13.99 -0.78
CA LYS A 18 -20.91 -12.71 -0.09
C LYS A 18 -20.63 -11.54 -1.05
N LYS A 19 -21.31 -10.41 -0.82
CA LYS A 19 -21.13 -9.19 -1.60
C LYS A 19 -19.75 -8.59 -1.32
N GLN A 20 -18.81 -8.81 -2.22
CA GLN A 20 -17.45 -8.28 -2.15
C GLN A 20 -16.90 -7.97 -3.54
N THR A 21 -15.87 -7.15 -3.61
CA THR A 21 -15.07 -6.88 -4.81
C THR A 21 -13.63 -7.30 -4.51
N VAL A 22 -13.14 -8.32 -5.20
CA VAL A 22 -11.77 -8.82 -5.05
C VAL A 22 -10.91 -8.24 -6.16
N LEU A 23 -9.79 -7.62 -5.83
CA LEU A 23 -8.93 -6.87 -6.74
C LEU A 23 -7.49 -7.38 -6.67
N ALA A 24 -6.96 -7.81 -7.81
CA ALA A 24 -5.58 -8.26 -7.97
C ALA A 24 -4.68 -7.10 -8.40
N ALA A 25 -3.91 -6.55 -7.49
CA ALA A 25 -2.92 -5.51 -7.77
C ALA A 25 -1.60 -6.14 -8.25
N PHE A 26 -1.62 -6.77 -9.42
CA PHE A 26 -0.45 -7.46 -9.98
C PHE A 26 0.42 -6.52 -10.79
N TRP A 27 1.69 -6.48 -10.45
CA TRP A 27 2.68 -5.64 -11.11
C TRP A 27 3.86 -6.46 -11.62
N ALA A 28 4.42 -6.01 -12.73
CA ALA A 28 5.68 -6.53 -13.28
C ALA A 28 6.48 -5.38 -13.92
N PRO A 29 7.82 -5.52 -14.04
CA PRO A 29 8.67 -4.47 -14.62
C PRO A 29 8.39 -4.17 -16.10
N ILE A 30 7.82 -5.12 -16.82
CA ILE A 30 7.47 -4.98 -18.24
C ILE A 30 5.99 -4.57 -18.32
N GLU A 31 5.69 -3.54 -19.09
CA GLU A 31 4.33 -3.06 -19.32
C GLU A 31 3.41 -4.20 -19.79
N GLY A 32 2.24 -4.31 -19.20
CA GLY A 32 1.25 -5.35 -19.49
C GLY A 32 1.57 -6.74 -18.93
N ALA A 33 2.77 -7.00 -18.44
CA ALA A 33 3.13 -8.33 -17.93
C ALA A 33 2.36 -8.67 -16.63
N GLY A 34 2.03 -7.70 -15.78
CA GLY A 34 1.17 -7.91 -14.62
C GLY A 34 -0.20 -8.47 -15.01
N ARG A 35 -0.80 -7.92 -16.08
CA ARG A 35 -2.06 -8.44 -16.63
C ARG A 35 -1.91 -9.84 -17.23
N THR A 36 -0.78 -10.13 -17.87
CA THR A 36 -0.51 -11.47 -18.42
C THR A 36 -0.47 -12.51 -17.29
N VAL A 37 0.23 -12.21 -16.18
CA VAL A 37 0.26 -13.08 -14.99
C VAL A 37 -1.15 -13.26 -14.42
N PHE A 38 -1.91 -12.18 -14.27
CA PHE A 38 -3.30 -12.25 -13.83
C PHE A 38 -4.16 -13.14 -14.73
N CYS A 39 -4.01 -13.02 -16.06
CA CYS A 39 -4.77 -13.86 -17.00
C CYS A 39 -4.36 -15.33 -16.96
N SER A 40 -3.13 -15.65 -16.54
CA SER A 40 -2.70 -17.04 -16.34
C SER A 40 -3.42 -17.63 -15.13
N GLU A 41 -3.40 -16.92 -14.01
CA GLU A 41 -4.03 -17.38 -12.78
C GLU A 41 -4.32 -16.22 -11.82
N HIS A 42 -5.44 -16.32 -11.14
CA HIS A 42 -5.88 -15.37 -10.11
C HIS A 42 -6.90 -16.02 -9.17
N ILE A 43 -7.18 -15.39 -8.03
CA ILE A 43 -8.24 -15.80 -7.11
C ILE A 43 -9.59 -15.69 -7.83
N PRO A 44 -10.49 -16.70 -7.74
CA PRO A 44 -11.80 -16.64 -8.36
C PRO A 44 -12.55 -15.35 -8.03
N THR A 45 -13.31 -14.83 -8.98
CA THR A 45 -14.07 -13.57 -8.90
C THR A 45 -13.25 -12.28 -8.94
N SER A 46 -11.91 -12.37 -9.06
CA SER A 46 -11.05 -11.18 -9.08
C SER A 46 -11.23 -10.32 -10.33
N ILE A 47 -10.99 -9.03 -10.15
CA ILE A 47 -10.83 -8.02 -11.20
C ILE A 47 -9.39 -7.55 -11.15
N PHE A 48 -8.78 -7.34 -12.31
CA PHE A 48 -7.41 -6.83 -12.42
C PHE A 48 -7.32 -5.36 -12.04
N CYS A 49 -6.30 -5.01 -11.28
CA CYS A 49 -5.86 -3.65 -10.99
C CYS A 49 -4.41 -3.50 -11.45
N ASP A 50 -4.15 -2.50 -12.29
CA ASP A 50 -2.79 -2.13 -12.68
C ASP A 50 -2.23 -1.08 -11.72
N PRO A 51 -1.25 -1.42 -10.85
CA PRO A 51 -0.72 -0.46 -9.89
C PRO A 51 -0.03 0.76 -10.52
N ALA A 52 0.57 0.60 -11.69
CA ALA A 52 1.26 1.69 -12.39
C ALA A 52 0.29 2.69 -13.02
N LEU A 53 -0.83 2.22 -13.54
CA LEU A 53 -1.80 3.04 -14.28
C LEU A 53 -2.96 3.54 -13.41
N GLU A 54 -3.36 2.76 -12.39
CA GLU A 54 -4.59 3.01 -11.63
C GLU A 54 -4.31 3.50 -10.19
N LEU A 55 -3.11 3.19 -9.65
CA LEU A 55 -2.70 3.57 -8.30
C LEU A 55 -1.56 4.60 -8.28
N SER A 56 -1.19 5.17 -9.42
CA SER A 56 -0.11 6.15 -9.53
C SER A 56 -0.48 7.25 -10.51
N GLY A 57 0.01 8.46 -10.24
CA GLY A 57 0.02 9.57 -11.18
C GLY A 57 1.28 9.57 -12.04
N VAL A 58 1.42 10.59 -12.87
CA VAL A 58 2.60 10.76 -13.72
C VAL A 58 3.82 11.16 -12.87
N PRO A 59 4.95 10.46 -12.99
CA PRO A 59 6.16 10.79 -12.25
C PRO A 59 6.69 12.18 -12.59
N SER A 60 7.15 12.91 -11.57
CA SER A 60 7.88 14.18 -11.74
C SER A 60 8.86 14.40 -10.58
N SER A 61 9.77 15.37 -10.73
CA SER A 61 10.65 15.80 -9.63
C SER A 61 9.86 16.50 -8.52
N GLU A 62 8.73 17.11 -8.85
CA GLU A 62 7.88 17.85 -7.91
C GLU A 62 6.92 16.93 -7.14
N ASP A 63 6.44 15.84 -7.77
CA ASP A 63 5.44 14.94 -7.20
C ASP A 63 6.03 13.59 -6.76
N GLY A 64 7.30 13.33 -7.09
CA GLY A 64 7.97 12.06 -6.83
C GLY A 64 7.73 11.00 -7.92
N ARG A 65 8.27 9.81 -7.69
CA ARG A 65 8.29 8.71 -8.68
C ARG A 65 6.94 8.03 -8.87
N ASN A 66 6.14 7.94 -7.82
CA ASN A 66 4.81 7.33 -7.86
C ASN A 66 3.83 8.22 -7.09
N PRO A 67 3.45 9.40 -7.60
CA PRO A 67 2.54 10.29 -6.89
C PRO A 67 1.14 9.67 -6.75
N LEU A 68 0.30 10.29 -5.93
CA LEU A 68 -1.11 9.92 -5.85
C LEU A 68 -1.78 10.01 -7.23
N PRO A 69 -2.67 9.06 -7.57
CA PRO A 69 -3.36 9.11 -8.84
C PRO A 69 -4.28 10.34 -8.90
N PRO A 70 -4.38 11.00 -10.06
CA PRO A 70 -5.35 12.07 -10.27
C PRO A 70 -6.78 11.57 -10.03
N LEU A 71 -7.65 12.43 -9.49
CA LEU A 71 -9.02 12.04 -9.13
C LEU A 71 -9.86 11.52 -10.29
N ASN A 72 -9.62 12.02 -11.50
CA ASN A 72 -10.30 11.54 -12.71
C ASN A 72 -9.85 10.12 -13.09
N VAL A 73 -8.56 9.77 -12.89
CA VAL A 73 -8.03 8.40 -13.05
C VAL A 73 -8.69 7.50 -12.02
N LEU A 74 -8.65 7.90 -10.75
CA LEU A 74 -9.24 7.11 -9.67
C LEU A 74 -10.75 6.92 -9.84
N ALA A 75 -11.48 7.96 -10.29
CA ALA A 75 -12.91 7.86 -10.59
C ALA A 75 -13.21 6.90 -11.76
N ARG A 76 -12.30 6.80 -12.74
CA ARG A 76 -12.38 5.81 -13.81
C ARG A 76 -12.15 4.41 -13.24
N SER A 77 -11.10 4.23 -12.44
CA SER A 77 -10.76 2.94 -11.81
C SER A 77 -11.91 2.44 -10.91
N PHE A 78 -12.53 3.31 -10.11
CA PHE A 78 -13.72 2.94 -9.32
C PHE A 78 -14.85 2.37 -10.19
N ARG A 79 -15.07 2.94 -11.37
CA ARG A 79 -16.07 2.42 -12.32
C ARG A 79 -15.65 1.09 -12.95
N THR A 80 -14.39 0.97 -13.35
CA THR A 80 -13.87 -0.27 -13.96
C THR A 80 -13.78 -1.42 -12.98
N TRP A 81 -13.62 -1.13 -11.68
CA TRP A 81 -13.67 -2.13 -10.61
C TRP A 81 -15.09 -2.38 -10.07
N GLY A 82 -16.07 -1.58 -10.48
CA GLY A 82 -17.46 -1.70 -10.03
C GLY A 82 -17.63 -1.50 -8.53
N LEU A 83 -16.93 -0.50 -7.95
CA LEU A 83 -16.96 -0.26 -6.52
C LEU A 83 -18.35 0.19 -6.05
N ASN A 84 -18.73 -0.32 -4.88
CA ASN A 84 -20.04 -0.08 -4.29
C ASN A 84 -19.92 0.00 -2.76
N THR A 85 -20.72 0.88 -2.13
CA THR A 85 -20.68 1.10 -0.68
C THR A 85 -21.17 -0.08 0.15
N ASP A 86 -21.96 -0.99 -0.45
CA ASP A 86 -22.51 -2.18 0.21
C ASP A 86 -21.61 -3.42 0.10
N ARG A 87 -20.43 -3.26 -0.48
CA ARG A 87 -19.47 -4.34 -0.72
C ARG A 87 -18.18 -4.13 0.05
N GLU A 88 -17.66 -5.21 0.61
CA GLU A 88 -16.29 -5.25 1.08
C GLU A 88 -15.33 -5.26 -0.12
N ILE A 89 -14.22 -4.55 -0.01
CA ILE A 89 -13.16 -4.52 -1.02
C ILE A 89 -11.96 -5.26 -0.46
N VAL A 90 -11.47 -6.27 -1.18
CA VAL A 90 -10.27 -7.01 -0.80
C VAL A 90 -9.23 -6.85 -1.89
N PHE A 91 -8.06 -6.30 -1.54
CA PHE A 91 -6.90 -6.27 -2.41
C PHE A 91 -5.92 -7.38 -2.07
N TYR A 92 -5.32 -7.94 -3.10
CA TYR A 92 -4.17 -8.82 -2.97
C TYR A 92 -3.15 -8.54 -4.07
N ASP A 93 -1.90 -8.92 -3.83
CA ASP A 93 -0.86 -8.93 -4.85
C ASP A 93 -0.16 -10.30 -4.89
N GLN A 94 0.97 -10.36 -5.56
CA GLN A 94 1.70 -11.61 -5.78
C GLN A 94 2.39 -12.21 -4.53
N GLY A 95 2.18 -11.60 -3.33
CA GLY A 95 2.62 -12.17 -2.06
C GLY A 95 3.28 -11.21 -1.08
N ARG A 96 3.93 -10.14 -1.56
CA ARG A 96 4.66 -9.22 -0.67
C ARG A 96 3.80 -8.14 0.00
N GLY A 97 2.55 -8.03 -0.36
CA GLY A 97 1.59 -7.08 0.20
C GLY A 97 1.82 -5.60 -0.17
N LEU A 98 2.81 -5.30 -1.01
CA LEU A 98 3.26 -3.94 -1.29
C LEU A 98 2.24 -3.13 -2.08
N PHE A 99 1.73 -3.70 -3.17
CA PHE A 99 0.76 -3.05 -4.05
C PHE A 99 -0.66 -3.16 -3.50
N ALA A 100 -0.95 -4.25 -2.78
CA ALA A 100 -2.21 -4.39 -2.04
C ALA A 100 -2.32 -3.35 -0.93
N ALA A 101 -1.26 -3.09 -0.17
CA ALA A 101 -1.23 -2.06 0.86
C ALA A 101 -1.32 -0.64 0.26
N ARG A 102 -0.66 -0.39 -0.88
CA ARG A 102 -0.80 0.88 -1.60
C ARG A 102 -2.25 1.11 -2.03
N ALA A 103 -2.90 0.11 -2.63
CA ALA A 103 -4.29 0.17 -3.03
C ALA A 103 -5.22 0.39 -1.83
N TRP A 104 -5.02 -0.36 -0.75
CA TRP A 104 -5.75 -0.21 0.50
C TRP A 104 -5.67 1.22 1.02
N TRP A 105 -4.47 1.80 1.09
CA TRP A 105 -4.28 3.15 1.60
C TRP A 105 -4.96 4.20 0.70
N ILE A 106 -4.77 4.11 -0.63
CA ILE A 106 -5.35 5.05 -1.60
C ILE A 106 -6.88 5.01 -1.55
N LEU A 107 -7.49 3.82 -1.49
CA LEU A 107 -8.94 3.72 -1.43
C LEU A 107 -9.50 4.24 -0.11
N ARG A 108 -8.83 3.98 1.01
CA ARG A 108 -9.19 4.54 2.31
C ARG A 108 -9.09 6.06 2.30
N TRP A 109 -8.00 6.60 1.77
CA TRP A 109 -7.85 8.03 1.55
C TRP A 109 -8.95 8.62 0.66
N ALA A 110 -9.38 7.90 -0.35
CA ALA A 110 -10.43 8.29 -1.29
C ALA A 110 -11.86 8.01 -0.79
N GLY A 111 -12.02 7.64 0.49
CA GLY A 111 -13.33 7.54 1.13
C GLY A 111 -14.01 6.17 1.08
N MET A 112 -13.27 5.11 0.76
CA MET A 112 -13.78 3.74 0.85
C MET A 112 -13.43 3.13 2.22
N PRO A 113 -14.40 2.98 3.15
CA PRO A 113 -14.08 2.55 4.51
C PRO A 113 -13.79 1.05 4.64
N ASN A 114 -14.42 0.24 3.79
CA ASN A 114 -14.42 -1.23 3.90
C ASN A 114 -13.40 -1.86 2.96
N VAL A 115 -12.13 -1.53 3.13
CA VAL A 115 -11.01 -2.06 2.32
C VAL A 115 -10.12 -2.92 3.20
N ARG A 116 -9.81 -4.13 2.72
CA ARG A 116 -8.93 -5.08 3.39
C ARG A 116 -7.83 -5.57 2.45
N ILE A 117 -6.77 -6.10 3.05
CA ILE A 117 -5.64 -6.73 2.36
C ILE A 117 -5.71 -8.23 2.63
N LEU A 118 -5.59 -9.05 1.59
CA LEU A 118 -5.39 -10.49 1.74
C LEU A 118 -4.00 -10.73 2.33
N ASP A 119 -3.95 -11.27 3.53
CA ASP A 119 -2.73 -11.51 4.25
C ASP A 119 -1.87 -12.61 3.58
N GLY A 120 -0.61 -12.28 3.28
CA GLY A 120 0.28 -13.14 2.49
C GLY A 120 -0.01 -13.18 0.97
N GLY A 121 -1.03 -12.46 0.48
CA GLY A 121 -1.36 -12.30 -0.93
C GLY A 121 -1.67 -13.60 -1.67
N PHE A 122 -1.41 -13.61 -2.99
CA PHE A 122 -1.70 -14.76 -3.86
C PHE A 122 -0.85 -15.99 -3.49
N GLN A 123 0.42 -15.78 -3.11
CA GLN A 123 1.28 -16.89 -2.69
C GLN A 123 0.68 -17.66 -1.51
N LYS A 124 0.17 -16.95 -0.50
CA LYS A 124 -0.44 -17.61 0.67
C LYS A 124 -1.75 -18.30 0.32
N TRP A 125 -2.50 -17.79 -0.65
CA TRP A 125 -3.68 -18.43 -1.20
C TRP A 125 -3.33 -19.79 -1.83
N GLU A 126 -2.24 -19.85 -2.60
CA GLU A 126 -1.73 -21.09 -3.21
C GLU A 126 -1.22 -22.08 -2.15
N ASP A 127 -0.49 -21.62 -1.13
CA ASP A 127 0.00 -22.45 -0.02
C ASP A 127 -1.14 -23.16 0.74
N HIS A 128 -2.33 -22.57 0.72
CA HIS A 128 -3.55 -23.18 1.28
C HIS A 128 -4.29 -24.10 0.28
N GLU A 129 -3.73 -24.36 -0.89
CA GLU A 129 -4.32 -25.21 -1.94
C GLU A 129 -5.74 -24.76 -2.36
N LEU A 130 -6.01 -23.45 -2.27
CA LEU A 130 -7.29 -22.87 -2.64
C LEU A 130 -7.39 -22.73 -4.16
N GLY A 131 -8.61 -22.95 -4.68
CA GLY A 131 -8.84 -22.91 -6.13
C GLY A 131 -8.50 -21.57 -6.76
N HIS A 132 -7.99 -21.59 -7.98
CA HIS A 132 -7.73 -20.41 -8.80
C HIS A 132 -8.46 -20.48 -10.14
N ALA A 133 -8.56 -19.34 -10.81
CA ALA A 133 -9.16 -19.17 -12.12
C ALA A 133 -8.14 -18.58 -13.10
N GLY A 134 -8.34 -18.82 -14.38
CA GLY A 134 -7.60 -18.15 -15.46
C GLY A 134 -8.54 -17.28 -16.30
N GLY A 135 -7.95 -16.49 -17.20
CA GLY A 135 -8.70 -15.65 -18.14
C GLY A 135 -8.78 -14.16 -17.73
N PRO A 136 -9.73 -13.41 -18.30
CA PRO A 136 -9.74 -11.94 -18.17
C PRO A 136 -10.20 -11.43 -16.79
N GLY A 137 -10.58 -12.32 -15.88
CA GLY A 137 -11.14 -11.98 -14.59
C GLY A 137 -12.66 -11.75 -14.63
N ASN A 138 -13.20 -11.29 -13.52
CA ASN A 138 -14.62 -11.05 -13.35
C ASN A 138 -15.08 -9.74 -14.01
N PHE A 139 -16.37 -9.65 -14.31
CA PHE A 139 -16.98 -8.42 -14.80
C PHE A 139 -17.28 -7.48 -13.62
N PRO A 140 -17.04 -6.16 -13.77
CA PRO A 140 -17.35 -5.20 -12.73
C PRO A 140 -18.87 -5.10 -12.51
N HIS A 141 -19.24 -4.85 -11.27
CA HIS A 141 -20.62 -4.50 -10.91
C HIS A 141 -20.90 -3.02 -11.24
N PHE A 142 -22.15 -2.61 -11.06
CA PHE A 142 -22.49 -1.19 -11.15
C PHE A 142 -21.79 -0.42 -10.04
N CYS A 143 -21.05 0.64 -10.43
CA CYS A 143 -20.37 1.54 -9.49
C CYS A 143 -21.32 2.66 -9.05
N ASN A 144 -21.51 2.80 -7.73
CA ASN A 144 -22.34 3.86 -7.15
C ASN A 144 -21.55 4.89 -6.32
N VAL A 145 -20.21 4.81 -6.35
CA VAL A 145 -19.34 5.67 -5.54
C VAL A 145 -18.46 6.57 -6.40
N ARG A 146 -18.03 7.68 -5.81
CA ARG A 146 -17.01 8.58 -6.37
C ARG A 146 -15.90 8.77 -5.35
N PRO A 147 -14.64 8.99 -5.78
CA PRO A 147 -13.56 9.34 -4.87
C PRO A 147 -13.90 10.60 -4.06
N ASN A 148 -13.71 10.51 -2.75
CA ASN A 148 -13.83 11.59 -1.79
C ASN A 148 -12.52 11.67 -0.99
N PRO A 149 -11.47 12.34 -1.52
CA PRO A 149 -10.13 12.33 -0.96
C PRO A 149 -10.05 13.05 0.39
N GLY A 150 -8.96 12.77 1.13
CA GLY A 150 -8.66 13.43 2.41
C GLY A 150 -9.21 12.70 3.64
N GLN A 151 -9.66 11.43 3.49
CA GLN A 151 -10.13 10.65 4.64
C GLN A 151 -8.98 10.03 5.45
N LEU A 152 -7.77 10.01 4.92
CA LEU A 152 -6.52 9.74 5.63
C LEU A 152 -5.58 10.94 5.47
N SER A 153 -4.72 11.17 6.46
CA SER A 153 -3.82 12.32 6.49
C SER A 153 -2.67 12.13 5.49
N VAL A 154 -2.46 13.15 4.65
CA VAL A 154 -1.31 13.27 3.74
C VAL A 154 -0.44 14.41 4.23
N ALA A 155 0.87 14.16 4.35
CA ALA A 155 1.85 15.20 4.62
C ALA A 155 2.47 15.70 3.30
N THR A 156 2.59 17.00 3.16
CA THR A 156 3.36 17.66 2.09
C THR A 156 4.84 17.71 2.44
N ILE A 157 5.68 18.11 1.50
CA ILE A 157 7.11 18.33 1.76
C ILE A 157 7.32 19.48 2.77
N GLU A 158 6.46 20.48 2.77
CA GLU A 158 6.46 21.59 3.73
C GLU A 158 6.09 21.12 5.14
N ASP A 159 5.11 20.23 5.25
CA ASP A 159 4.77 19.61 6.52
C ASP A 159 5.94 18.81 7.08
N VAL A 160 6.64 18.05 6.23
CA VAL A 160 7.85 17.31 6.65
C VAL A 160 8.96 18.24 7.13
N LYS A 161 9.21 19.35 6.43
CA LYS A 161 10.23 20.35 6.83
C LYS A 161 9.89 21.02 8.15
N ALA A 162 8.62 21.22 8.44
CA ALA A 162 8.14 21.87 9.67
C ALA A 162 7.93 20.89 10.83
N HIS A 163 8.02 19.57 10.56
CA HIS A 163 7.63 18.54 11.52
C HIS A 163 8.56 18.49 12.73
N GLN A 164 7.97 18.44 13.94
CA GLN A 164 8.68 18.35 15.21
C GLN A 164 8.42 17.01 15.93
N GLY A 165 7.66 16.12 15.29
CA GLY A 165 7.36 14.80 15.81
C GLY A 165 8.30 13.72 15.27
N ILE A 166 7.80 12.50 15.23
CA ILE A 166 8.56 11.35 14.73
C ILE A 166 8.38 11.24 13.20
N LEU A 167 9.49 11.20 12.49
CA LEU A 167 9.54 10.92 11.06
C LEU A 167 10.09 9.52 10.83
N ILE A 168 9.34 8.66 10.12
CA ILE A 168 9.71 7.25 9.91
C ILE A 168 10.00 7.00 8.43
N ASP A 169 11.22 6.54 8.14
CA ASP A 169 11.58 5.96 6.85
C ASP A 169 11.32 4.45 6.85
N SER A 170 10.43 3.99 5.98
CA SER A 170 10.04 2.58 5.88
C SER A 170 10.84 1.77 4.86
N ARG A 171 11.89 2.34 4.26
CA ARG A 171 12.79 1.64 3.35
C ARG A 171 13.70 0.66 4.11
N ASP A 172 14.36 -0.20 3.35
CA ASP A 172 15.38 -1.07 3.92
C ASP A 172 16.57 -0.26 4.49
N GLU A 173 17.26 -0.86 5.48
CA GLU A 173 18.33 -0.22 6.23
C GLU A 173 19.52 0.22 5.36
N GLN A 174 19.82 -0.49 4.27
CA GLN A 174 20.93 -0.14 3.38
C GLN A 174 20.61 1.15 2.60
N ARG A 175 19.36 1.32 2.17
CA ARG A 175 18.92 2.56 1.52
C ARG A 175 18.84 3.71 2.52
N PHE A 176 18.32 3.46 3.72
CA PHE A 176 18.29 4.46 4.79
C PHE A 176 19.70 4.99 5.13
N ALA A 177 20.66 4.10 5.30
CA ALA A 177 22.06 4.43 5.62
C ALA A 177 22.87 4.93 4.40
N GLY A 178 22.23 5.22 3.27
CA GLY A 178 22.92 5.72 2.08
C GLY A 178 23.87 4.73 1.39
N ARG A 179 23.87 3.45 1.79
CA ARG A 179 24.81 2.43 1.27
C ARG A 179 24.35 1.78 -0.03
N SER A 180 23.07 1.87 -0.35
CA SER A 180 22.49 1.27 -1.55
C SER A 180 21.34 2.13 -2.07
N GLU A 181 21.62 3.01 -3.05
CA GLU A 181 20.58 3.75 -3.76
C GLU A 181 20.73 3.54 -5.27
N LYS A 182 19.67 3.08 -5.94
CA LYS A 182 19.66 2.78 -7.37
C LYS A 182 18.50 3.42 -8.11
N LEU A 183 17.59 4.04 -7.39
CA LEU A 183 16.32 4.53 -7.94
C LEU A 183 16.19 6.05 -7.84
N ASP A 184 16.80 6.65 -6.82
CA ASP A 184 16.62 8.06 -6.49
C ASP A 184 17.94 8.83 -6.61
N LEU A 185 17.87 10.17 -6.75
CA LEU A 185 19.02 11.00 -7.12
C LEU A 185 20.08 11.15 -6.02
N LYS A 186 19.69 10.98 -4.75
CA LYS A 186 20.62 11.07 -3.61
C LYS A 186 20.49 9.82 -2.75
N ALA A 187 21.59 9.42 -2.12
CA ALA A 187 21.62 8.35 -1.12
C ALA A 187 21.50 8.93 0.29
N GLY A 188 20.87 8.19 1.21
CA GLY A 188 20.62 8.63 2.59
C GLY A 188 19.14 8.75 2.90
N HIS A 189 18.80 9.57 3.89
CA HIS A 189 17.45 9.76 4.40
C HIS A 189 17.19 11.22 4.80
N ILE A 190 15.93 11.55 5.10
CA ILE A 190 15.54 12.87 5.60
C ILE A 190 16.12 13.06 7.01
N PRO A 191 16.83 14.16 7.30
CA PRO A 191 17.45 14.38 8.61
C PRO A 191 16.48 14.20 9.78
N GLY A 192 16.95 13.50 10.82
CA GLY A 192 16.18 13.20 12.01
C GLY A 192 15.15 12.08 11.87
N ALA A 193 15.01 11.45 10.70
CA ALA A 193 14.14 10.29 10.53
C ALA A 193 14.73 9.07 11.24
N ILE A 194 13.83 8.24 11.81
CA ILE A 194 14.17 6.89 12.28
C ILE A 194 13.84 5.87 11.22
N ASN A 195 14.55 4.74 11.20
CA ASN A 195 14.24 3.65 10.28
C ASN A 195 13.41 2.57 10.95
N ILE A 196 12.26 2.25 10.35
CA ILE A 196 11.47 1.05 10.62
C ILE A 196 11.15 0.42 9.26
N ASN A 197 11.90 -0.60 8.89
CA ASN A 197 11.74 -1.28 7.60
C ASN A 197 10.36 -1.96 7.52
N ALA A 198 9.57 -1.64 6.50
CA ALA A 198 8.23 -2.22 6.34
C ALA A 198 8.25 -3.76 6.34
N LYS A 199 9.31 -4.39 5.84
CA LYS A 199 9.46 -5.85 5.86
C LYS A 199 9.59 -6.43 7.27
N SER A 200 10.04 -5.66 8.26
CA SER A 200 10.15 -6.15 9.62
C SER A 200 8.79 -6.46 10.26
N LEU A 201 7.72 -5.96 9.68
CA LEU A 201 6.35 -6.22 10.12
C LEU A 201 5.77 -7.53 9.54
N LEU A 202 6.53 -8.24 8.71
CA LEU A 202 6.08 -9.47 8.05
C LEU A 202 6.83 -10.68 8.60
N GLU A 203 6.15 -11.82 8.52
CA GLU A 203 6.76 -13.14 8.67
C GLU A 203 7.48 -13.56 7.37
N ASP A 204 8.17 -14.68 7.40
CA ASP A 204 8.91 -15.21 6.24
C ASP A 204 7.99 -15.58 5.07
N ASP A 205 6.73 -15.89 5.34
CA ASP A 205 5.67 -16.20 4.37
C ASP A 205 4.89 -14.96 3.92
N PHE A 206 5.39 -13.76 4.23
CA PHE A 206 4.81 -12.45 3.91
C PHE A 206 3.48 -12.13 4.58
N THR A 207 2.99 -12.93 5.51
CA THR A 207 1.88 -12.53 6.37
C THR A 207 2.34 -11.46 7.37
N PHE A 208 1.43 -10.62 7.82
CA PHE A 208 1.77 -9.66 8.87
C PHE A 208 1.96 -10.38 10.20
N LYS A 209 2.94 -9.93 10.96
CA LYS A 209 3.13 -10.32 12.36
C LYS A 209 1.91 -9.98 13.20
N SER A 210 1.79 -10.60 14.38
CA SER A 210 0.72 -10.27 15.30
C SER A 210 0.71 -8.78 15.66
N PRO A 211 -0.47 -8.22 16.01
CA PRO A 211 -0.57 -6.84 16.48
C PRO A 211 0.37 -6.53 17.65
N GLU A 212 0.60 -7.50 18.52
CA GLU A 212 1.48 -7.40 19.69
C GLU A 212 2.93 -7.24 19.27
N GLU A 213 3.43 -8.10 18.38
CA GLU A 213 4.80 -8.04 17.85
C GLU A 213 5.05 -6.74 17.08
N ILE A 214 4.08 -6.32 16.26
CA ILE A 214 4.18 -5.05 15.55
C ILE A 214 4.27 -3.89 16.56
N ARG A 215 3.40 -3.83 17.58
CA ARG A 215 3.50 -2.80 18.62
C ARG A 215 4.87 -2.79 19.29
N GLN A 216 5.46 -3.96 19.55
CA GLN A 216 6.78 -4.03 20.15
C GLN A 216 7.87 -3.45 19.24
N ILE A 217 7.85 -3.76 17.92
CA ILE A 217 8.79 -3.20 16.94
C ILE A 217 8.75 -1.67 16.95
N PHE A 218 7.56 -1.08 17.02
CA PHE A 218 7.40 0.38 17.10
C PHE A 218 7.82 0.93 18.46
N ALA A 219 7.45 0.28 19.55
CA ALA A 219 7.80 0.69 20.91
C ALA A 219 9.32 0.70 21.15
N ASP A 220 10.06 -0.26 20.59
CA ASP A 220 11.53 -0.32 20.64
C ASP A 220 12.21 0.89 19.96
N LYS A 221 11.47 1.59 19.08
CA LYS A 221 11.88 2.84 18.42
C LYS A 221 11.23 4.09 19.04
N GLY A 222 10.58 3.95 20.19
CA GLY A 222 9.93 5.06 20.89
C GLY A 222 8.58 5.49 20.31
N VAL A 223 7.97 4.69 19.43
CA VAL A 223 6.68 4.96 18.79
C VAL A 223 5.58 4.17 19.47
N THR A 224 4.74 4.82 20.26
CA THR A 224 3.63 4.19 21.00
C THR A 224 2.24 4.60 20.49
N SER A 225 2.19 5.53 19.54
CA SER A 225 0.97 6.03 18.89
C SER A 225 1.31 6.45 17.46
N GLY A 226 0.33 6.55 16.59
CA GLY A 226 0.48 7.19 15.28
C GLY A 226 0.33 8.72 15.32
N GLU A 227 -0.11 9.29 16.43
CA GLU A 227 -0.26 10.74 16.56
C GLU A 227 1.10 11.43 16.48
N ASN A 228 1.17 12.54 15.73
CA ASN A 228 2.40 13.29 15.48
C ASN A 228 3.52 12.46 14.85
N VAL A 229 3.12 11.48 14.03
CA VAL A 229 4.05 10.64 13.24
C VAL A 229 3.81 10.90 11.75
N ILE A 230 4.89 11.11 11.00
CA ILE A 230 4.88 11.10 9.53
C ILE A 230 5.65 9.87 9.06
N VAL A 231 5.05 9.09 8.15
CA VAL A 231 5.68 7.92 7.55
C VAL A 231 5.97 8.19 6.08
N TYR A 232 7.17 7.85 5.63
CA TYR A 232 7.53 7.91 4.22
C TYR A 232 8.30 6.65 3.77
N SER A 233 8.45 6.52 2.45
CA SER A 233 9.35 5.56 1.81
C SER A 233 10.01 6.18 0.59
N GLY A 234 10.48 5.37 -0.36
CA GLY A 234 10.97 5.89 -1.64
C GLY A 234 9.90 6.61 -2.44
N SER A 235 8.69 6.03 -2.52
CA SER A 235 7.60 6.52 -3.38
C SER A 235 6.23 5.99 -2.98
N GLY A 236 5.96 5.84 -1.70
CA GLY A 236 4.65 5.51 -1.17
C GLY A 236 4.33 4.02 -0.98
N ASN A 237 5.08 3.07 -1.59
CA ASN A 237 4.73 1.66 -1.51
C ASN A 237 5.00 1.05 -0.13
N HIS A 238 6.25 1.08 0.34
CA HIS A 238 6.63 0.53 1.65
C HIS A 238 5.99 1.31 2.81
N SER A 239 5.81 2.63 2.65
CA SER A 239 5.11 3.43 3.66
C SER A 239 3.62 3.09 3.75
N SER A 240 2.95 2.76 2.66
CA SER A 240 1.59 2.22 2.71
C SER A 240 1.53 0.90 3.45
N GLN A 241 2.51 0.01 3.24
CA GLN A 241 2.60 -1.27 3.95
C GLN A 241 2.88 -1.07 5.45
N LEU A 242 3.78 -0.15 5.80
CA LEU A 242 4.04 0.19 7.20
C LEU A 242 2.79 0.74 7.88
N LEU A 243 2.06 1.66 7.22
CA LEU A 243 0.81 2.24 7.73
C LEU A 243 -0.30 1.20 7.88
N ALA A 244 -0.38 0.21 6.98
CA ALA A 244 -1.31 -0.91 7.12
C ALA A 244 -0.98 -1.74 8.37
N GLY A 245 0.30 -2.04 8.62
CA GLY A 245 0.76 -2.71 9.83
C GLY A 245 0.52 -1.89 11.10
N MET A 246 0.76 -0.57 11.06
CA MET A 246 0.43 0.33 12.17
C MET A 246 -1.06 0.27 12.51
N GLU A 247 -1.95 0.38 11.51
CA GLU A 247 -3.39 0.29 11.74
C GLU A 247 -3.81 -1.08 12.24
N HIS A 248 -3.21 -2.17 11.70
CA HIS A 248 -3.42 -3.53 12.19
C HIS A 248 -3.07 -3.68 13.68
N ALA A 249 -1.99 -3.02 14.11
CA ALA A 249 -1.54 -2.99 15.51
C ALA A 249 -2.28 -1.96 16.39
N GLY A 250 -3.19 -1.18 15.83
CA GLY A 250 -3.93 -0.13 16.55
C GLY A 250 -3.16 1.19 16.72
N LEU A 251 -2.02 1.37 16.06
CA LEU A 251 -1.23 2.61 16.04
C LEU A 251 -1.78 3.55 14.95
N THR A 252 -2.94 4.13 15.18
CA THR A 252 -3.64 4.98 14.22
C THR A 252 -3.25 6.46 14.31
N GLY A 253 -3.54 7.26 13.27
CA GLY A 253 -3.36 8.73 13.26
C GLY A 253 -2.11 9.22 12.52
N ALA A 254 -1.23 8.34 12.06
CA ALA A 254 -0.04 8.75 11.32
C ALA A 254 -0.38 9.37 9.96
N SER A 255 0.39 10.40 9.58
CA SER A 255 0.32 11.04 8.28
C SER A 255 1.26 10.37 7.29
N HIS A 256 0.87 10.31 6.04
CA HIS A 256 1.64 9.70 4.97
C HIS A 256 2.31 10.77 4.09
N TYR A 257 3.63 10.88 4.11
CA TYR A 257 4.37 11.61 3.09
C TYR A 257 4.54 10.72 1.86
N PHE A 258 3.53 10.76 1.00
CA PHE A 258 3.33 9.80 -0.09
C PHE A 258 4.39 9.90 -1.19
N ALA A 259 4.79 11.11 -1.57
CA ALA A 259 5.83 11.35 -2.57
C ALA A 259 7.22 10.87 -2.10
N GLY A 260 7.48 10.92 -0.80
CA GLY A 260 8.59 10.32 -0.11
C GLY A 260 9.98 10.79 -0.54
N TRP A 261 10.93 9.89 -0.38
CA TRP A 261 12.34 10.15 -0.69
C TRP A 261 12.58 10.58 -2.14
N SER A 262 11.79 10.06 -3.08
CA SER A 262 11.96 10.40 -4.50
C SER A 262 11.69 11.89 -4.80
N GLN A 263 10.75 12.51 -4.10
CA GLN A 263 10.52 13.96 -4.17
C GLN A 263 11.59 14.72 -3.37
N TRP A 264 11.87 14.29 -2.12
CA TRP A 264 12.83 14.96 -1.25
C TRP A 264 14.22 15.04 -1.88
N SER A 265 14.73 13.91 -2.40
CA SER A 265 16.05 13.80 -3.01
C SER A 265 16.17 14.50 -4.36
N ALA A 266 15.07 14.77 -5.04
CA ALA A 266 15.06 15.47 -6.34
C ALA A 266 15.41 16.95 -6.19
N ASN A 267 15.14 17.58 -5.05
CA ASN A 267 15.53 18.96 -4.81
C ASN A 267 16.97 19.00 -4.22
N PRO A 268 17.94 19.66 -4.91
CA PRO A 268 19.32 19.78 -4.42
C PRO A 268 19.45 20.52 -3.10
N GLU A 269 18.54 21.45 -2.79
CA GLU A 269 18.55 22.27 -1.56
C GLU A 269 18.14 21.48 -0.31
N ASN A 270 17.42 20.36 -0.48
CA ASN A 270 16.98 19.58 0.68
C ASN A 270 18.18 18.87 1.34
N PRO A 271 18.34 19.01 2.66
CA PRO A 271 19.40 18.33 3.39
C PRO A 271 19.17 16.82 3.42
N ILE A 272 20.25 16.08 3.56
CA ILE A 272 20.25 14.62 3.71
C ILE A 272 21.14 14.20 4.87
N GLU A 273 20.81 13.04 5.45
CA GLU A 273 21.61 12.33 6.44
C GLU A 273 21.86 10.89 5.94
N ALA A 274 23.03 10.28 6.32
CA ALA A 274 23.43 8.94 5.88
C ALA A 274 24.28 8.21 6.94
#